data_1ef2b2ed00542792e3625add5d3ae327
#
_entry.id   1ef2b2ed00542792e3625add5d3ae327
#
_cell.length_a   1.000
_cell.length_b   1.000
_cell.length_c   1.000
_cell.angle_alpha   90.00
_cell.angle_beta   90.00
_cell.angle_gamma   90.00
#
_symmetry.space_group_name_H-M   'P 1'
#
loop_
_entity.id
_entity.type
_entity.pdbx_description
1 polymer ?
#
loop_
_entity_poly.entity_id
_entity_poly.type
_entity_poly.pdbx_seq_one_letter_code
_entity_poly.pdbx_strand_id
1 'polypeptide(L)'
;FLLPALNAPDEIYHWQRAVQVSHGQLLADRRKGQDYGGEIDTAALEFAQWAKSHFERPSAFSLTQVRQISATLAESSGMVRASFPSSASFSPLAYLPQAAGIAMARQLGGGVFEQLIAGRMLNVWVYLALMAAAAWVAPCGRRLLVLFALTAPALHLAASVSADPLNIALPALLFAWCLRLRLDETSRLTRRSLWGLGLMLVSLSLLKPIYVLLSGMALLVPVRHFGSARERRIFLLATIGAGLALTLAWNAAYPFMPGRYWGTGADPKAVLLHIIQAPRASLAYFFQSLQHQLPIMWIDGWGRMGGYPPPFMLNAPKALSWAALATMLAIAAFDGADRRDLRASAFMATLAVVFTCVIFLAFWLTFSPPGSAVIQGVQGRYFQLAFLLTGWALVCAAPFGAYCQRLVTPLFIVGLTLQMASLLQGIEAFRFYWTN
;
A
#
# COMPACT_ATOMS: atom_id res chain seq x y z
N PHE A 1 -13.51 -11.10 8.54
CA PHE A 1 -14.94 -11.20 8.96
C PHE A 1 -15.62 -9.84 9.10
N LEU A 2 -14.99 -8.83 9.72
CA LEU A 2 -15.64 -7.54 10.02
C LEU A 2 -15.88 -6.65 8.79
N LEU A 3 -15.32 -6.95 7.66
CA LEU A 3 -15.51 -6.19 6.42
C LEU A 3 -16.57 -6.85 5.55
N PRO A 4 -17.52 -6.08 5.01
CA PRO A 4 -18.42 -6.59 3.97
C PRO A 4 -17.64 -7.18 2.79
N ALA A 5 -18.23 -8.12 2.08
CA ALA A 5 -17.56 -8.77 0.97
C ALA A 5 -17.18 -7.76 -0.12
N LEU A 6 -15.91 -7.77 -0.54
CA LEU A 6 -15.33 -6.96 -1.63
C LEU A 6 -15.51 -5.44 -1.45
N ASN A 7 -15.62 -4.95 -0.20
CA ASN A 7 -15.90 -3.55 0.11
C ASN A 7 -14.64 -2.66 0.25
N ALA A 8 -13.44 -3.22 0.34
CA ALA A 8 -12.24 -2.40 0.38
C ALA A 8 -12.00 -1.69 -0.98
N PRO A 9 -11.21 -0.60 -1.01
CA PRO A 9 -10.94 0.12 -2.25
C PRO A 9 -10.41 -0.79 -3.36
N ASP A 10 -11.09 -0.78 -4.50
CA ASP A 10 -10.77 -1.60 -5.69
C ASP A 10 -10.77 -3.12 -5.43
N GLU A 11 -11.29 -3.60 -4.29
CA GLU A 11 -11.17 -5.01 -3.87
C GLU A 11 -11.79 -5.99 -4.89
N ILE A 12 -12.81 -5.59 -5.64
CA ILE A 12 -13.41 -6.39 -6.71
C ILE A 12 -12.36 -6.77 -7.77
N TYR A 13 -11.58 -5.80 -8.24
CA TYR A 13 -10.56 -6.03 -9.26
C TYR A 13 -9.35 -6.76 -8.68
N HIS A 14 -9.02 -6.49 -7.42
CA HIS A 14 -8.00 -7.22 -6.68
C HIS A 14 -8.39 -8.68 -6.44
N TRP A 15 -9.66 -8.95 -6.12
CA TRP A 15 -10.22 -10.29 -5.99
C TRP A 15 -10.05 -11.10 -7.28
N GLN A 16 -10.53 -10.56 -8.40
CA GLN A 16 -10.42 -11.23 -9.71
C GLN A 16 -8.94 -11.54 -10.04
N ARG A 17 -8.04 -10.60 -9.78
CA ARG A 17 -6.60 -10.80 -9.99
C ARG A 17 -6.03 -11.86 -9.06
N ALA A 18 -6.39 -11.86 -7.77
CA ALA A 18 -5.94 -12.85 -6.81
C ALA A 18 -6.45 -14.26 -7.14
N VAL A 19 -7.70 -14.40 -7.60
CA VAL A 19 -8.26 -15.67 -8.10
C VAL A 19 -7.46 -16.14 -9.31
N GLN A 20 -7.19 -15.29 -10.30
CA GLN A 20 -6.34 -15.66 -11.45
C GLN A 20 -4.97 -16.20 -11.01
N VAL A 21 -4.29 -15.48 -10.09
CA VAL A 21 -2.98 -15.90 -9.56
C VAL A 21 -3.09 -17.21 -8.78
N SER A 22 -4.21 -17.47 -8.09
CA SER A 22 -4.45 -18.71 -7.34
C SER A 22 -4.57 -19.95 -8.22
N HIS A 23 -4.85 -19.78 -9.51
CA HIS A 23 -4.79 -20.82 -10.54
C HIS A 23 -3.40 -20.97 -11.18
N GLY A 24 -2.37 -20.29 -10.69
CA GLY A 24 -1.03 -20.28 -11.27
C GLY A 24 -0.87 -19.41 -12.51
N GLN A 25 -1.89 -18.66 -12.90
CA GLN A 25 -1.83 -17.74 -14.03
C GLN A 25 -1.20 -16.41 -13.61
N LEU A 26 0.12 -16.31 -13.74
CA LEU A 26 0.86 -15.16 -13.22
C LEU A 26 0.71 -13.89 -14.08
N LEU A 27 0.46 -14.05 -15.38
CA LEU A 27 0.36 -12.92 -16.31
C LEU A 27 -1.11 -12.67 -16.72
N ALA A 28 -1.52 -11.40 -16.68
CA ALA A 28 -2.75 -10.99 -17.32
C ALA A 28 -2.57 -10.98 -18.84
N ASP A 29 -3.62 -11.25 -19.60
CA ASP A 29 -3.59 -11.13 -21.05
C ASP A 29 -4.40 -9.93 -21.53
N ARG A 30 -4.17 -9.51 -22.76
CA ARG A 30 -4.98 -8.51 -23.46
C ARG A 30 -5.43 -9.07 -24.79
N ARG A 31 -6.71 -9.32 -24.95
CA ARG A 31 -7.29 -9.74 -26.21
C ARG A 31 -7.68 -8.53 -27.06
N LYS A 32 -7.70 -8.69 -28.39
CA LYS A 32 -8.06 -7.61 -29.31
C LYS A 32 -9.45 -7.06 -28.98
N GLY A 33 -9.53 -5.74 -28.78
CA GLY A 33 -10.78 -5.06 -28.41
C GLY A 33 -11.21 -5.22 -26.96
N GLN A 34 -10.40 -5.86 -26.09
CA GLN A 34 -10.68 -6.06 -24.68
C GLN A 34 -9.60 -5.43 -23.79
N ASP A 35 -9.96 -5.17 -22.54
CA ASP A 35 -9.01 -4.73 -21.52
C ASP A 35 -8.18 -5.91 -20.98
N TYR A 36 -7.15 -5.57 -20.20
CA TYR A 36 -6.36 -6.55 -19.45
C TYR A 36 -7.22 -7.36 -18.51
N GLY A 37 -7.01 -8.66 -18.47
CA GLY A 37 -7.77 -9.59 -17.66
C GLY A 37 -7.16 -10.99 -17.66
N GLY A 38 -7.97 -11.99 -17.32
CA GLY A 38 -7.57 -13.39 -17.31
C GLY A 38 -8.72 -14.31 -17.02
N GLU A 39 -8.49 -15.61 -17.12
CA GLU A 39 -9.48 -16.64 -16.82
C GLU A 39 -9.57 -16.83 -15.30
N ILE A 40 -10.80 -16.82 -14.77
CA ILE A 40 -11.12 -17.08 -13.37
C ILE A 40 -12.34 -17.96 -13.25
N ASP A 41 -12.59 -18.53 -12.06
CA ASP A 41 -13.81 -19.29 -11.80
C ASP A 41 -15.05 -18.47 -12.10
N THR A 42 -16.03 -19.04 -12.80
CA THR A 42 -17.33 -18.40 -13.09
C THR A 42 -18.00 -17.92 -11.80
N ALA A 43 -18.03 -18.76 -10.76
CA ALA A 43 -18.55 -18.41 -9.43
C ALA A 43 -17.85 -17.17 -8.83
N ALA A 44 -16.54 -17.04 -9.00
CA ALA A 44 -15.79 -15.88 -8.51
C ALA A 44 -16.14 -14.57 -9.22
N LEU A 45 -16.40 -14.62 -10.53
CA LEU A 45 -16.85 -13.46 -11.30
C LEU A 45 -18.28 -13.06 -10.93
N GLU A 46 -19.21 -14.03 -10.87
CA GLU A 46 -20.60 -13.79 -10.52
C GLU A 46 -20.73 -13.24 -9.08
N PHE A 47 -19.94 -13.77 -8.14
CA PHE A 47 -19.85 -13.22 -6.78
C PHE A 47 -19.37 -11.75 -6.77
N ALA A 48 -18.37 -11.42 -7.57
CA ALA A 48 -17.89 -10.04 -7.68
C ALA A 48 -18.96 -9.10 -8.31
N GLN A 49 -19.70 -9.58 -9.29
CA GLN A 49 -20.81 -8.83 -9.92
C GLN A 49 -21.96 -8.64 -8.93
N TRP A 50 -22.33 -9.68 -8.19
CA TRP A 50 -23.31 -9.58 -7.13
C TRP A 50 -22.91 -8.55 -6.06
N ALA A 51 -21.69 -8.61 -5.55
CA ALA A 51 -21.19 -7.65 -4.59
C ALA A 51 -21.26 -6.22 -5.13
N LYS A 52 -20.85 -6.00 -6.38
CA LYS A 52 -20.90 -4.70 -7.05
C LYS A 52 -22.33 -4.14 -7.14
N SER A 53 -23.32 -4.98 -7.48
CA SER A 53 -24.71 -4.56 -7.60
C SER A 53 -25.34 -4.15 -6.27
N HIS A 54 -24.76 -4.55 -5.15
CA HIS A 54 -25.25 -4.25 -3.79
C HIS A 54 -24.57 -3.04 -3.15
N PHE A 55 -23.51 -2.48 -3.74
CA PHE A 55 -22.84 -1.31 -3.19
C PHE A 55 -23.72 -0.08 -3.05
N GLU A 56 -24.75 0.06 -3.90
CA GLU A 56 -25.71 1.15 -3.81
C GLU A 56 -26.78 0.93 -2.74
N ARG A 57 -26.87 -0.27 -2.17
CA ARG A 57 -27.87 -0.68 -1.17
C ARG A 57 -27.21 -1.34 0.05
N PRO A 58 -26.58 -0.56 0.93
CA PRO A 58 -25.81 -1.12 2.05
C PRO A 58 -26.65 -2.01 2.98
N SER A 59 -27.91 -1.67 3.21
CA SER A 59 -28.84 -2.44 4.07
C SER A 59 -29.17 -3.83 3.54
N ALA A 60 -28.99 -4.08 2.24
CA ALA A 60 -29.18 -5.38 1.61
C ALA A 60 -27.89 -6.24 1.62
N PHE A 61 -26.80 -5.76 2.21
CA PHE A 61 -25.50 -6.41 2.18
C PHE A 61 -25.23 -7.10 3.53
N SER A 62 -25.92 -8.20 3.80
CA SER A 62 -25.78 -8.95 5.07
C SER A 62 -24.90 -10.18 4.93
N LEU A 63 -24.34 -10.66 6.05
CA LEU A 63 -23.54 -11.89 6.08
C LEU A 63 -24.36 -13.11 5.65
N THR A 64 -25.65 -13.15 6.01
CA THR A 64 -26.57 -14.21 5.61
C THR A 64 -26.73 -14.25 4.10
N GLN A 65 -26.94 -13.11 3.45
CA GLN A 65 -27.05 -13.03 1.99
C GLN A 65 -25.75 -13.41 1.29
N VAL A 66 -24.59 -13.00 1.82
CA VAL A 66 -23.29 -13.40 1.27
C VAL A 66 -23.11 -14.91 1.30
N ARG A 67 -23.52 -15.58 2.39
CA ARG A 67 -23.46 -17.05 2.50
C ARG A 67 -24.44 -17.73 1.57
N GLN A 68 -25.65 -17.19 1.44
CA GLN A 68 -26.66 -17.73 0.53
C GLN A 68 -26.20 -17.66 -0.92
N ILE A 69 -25.70 -16.51 -1.37
CA ILE A 69 -25.19 -16.40 -2.75
C ILE A 69 -23.98 -17.31 -2.96
N SER A 70 -23.05 -17.42 -1.99
CA SER A 70 -21.92 -18.35 -2.08
C SER A 70 -22.37 -19.80 -2.25
N ALA A 71 -23.41 -20.23 -1.53
CA ALA A 71 -23.98 -21.56 -1.65
C ALA A 71 -24.64 -21.77 -3.03
N THR A 72 -25.41 -20.79 -3.52
CA THR A 72 -26.01 -20.85 -4.88
C THR A 72 -24.95 -20.95 -5.97
N LEU A 73 -23.85 -20.17 -5.84
CA LEU A 73 -22.76 -20.15 -6.80
C LEU A 73 -21.86 -21.41 -6.74
N ALA A 74 -22.02 -22.28 -5.73
CA ALA A 74 -21.27 -23.52 -5.66
C ALA A 74 -21.57 -24.49 -6.85
N GLU A 75 -22.71 -24.32 -7.49
CA GLU A 75 -23.08 -25.07 -8.71
C GLU A 75 -22.52 -24.46 -10.00
N SER A 76 -22.06 -23.19 -9.97
CA SER A 76 -21.48 -22.52 -11.11
C SER A 76 -20.07 -23.06 -11.37
N SER A 77 -19.94 -23.87 -12.43
CA SER A 77 -18.67 -24.50 -12.82
C SER A 77 -18.07 -23.82 -14.06
N GLY A 78 -16.76 -24.03 -14.24
CA GLY A 78 -16.04 -23.57 -15.43
C GLY A 78 -15.23 -22.30 -15.18
N MET A 79 -14.48 -21.92 -16.20
CA MET A 79 -13.61 -20.74 -16.23
C MET A 79 -14.19 -19.71 -17.19
N VAL A 80 -14.11 -18.45 -16.80
CA VAL A 80 -14.59 -17.32 -17.59
C VAL A 80 -13.57 -16.20 -17.57
N ARG A 81 -13.50 -15.44 -18.65
CA ARG A 81 -12.63 -14.27 -18.70
C ARG A 81 -13.20 -13.12 -17.88
N ALA A 82 -12.43 -12.65 -16.93
CA ALA A 82 -12.69 -11.41 -16.18
C ALA A 82 -11.79 -10.26 -16.66
N SER A 83 -12.31 -9.03 -16.60
CA SER A 83 -11.57 -7.81 -16.92
C SER A 83 -11.21 -7.07 -15.63
N PHE A 84 -9.89 -6.89 -15.39
CA PHE A 84 -9.37 -6.21 -14.20
C PHE A 84 -8.15 -5.35 -14.55
N PRO A 85 -8.28 -4.38 -15.47
CA PRO A 85 -7.15 -3.63 -16.02
C PRO A 85 -6.37 -2.85 -14.97
N SER A 86 -7.03 -2.32 -13.93
CA SER A 86 -6.37 -1.58 -12.85
C SER A 86 -5.45 -2.48 -12.01
N SER A 87 -5.87 -3.70 -11.68
CA SER A 87 -5.09 -4.65 -10.88
C SER A 87 -4.10 -5.46 -11.71
N ALA A 88 -4.26 -5.55 -13.03
CA ALA A 88 -3.28 -6.15 -13.93
C ALA A 88 -1.95 -5.41 -13.98
N SER A 89 -1.94 -4.11 -13.65
CA SER A 89 -0.71 -3.31 -13.56
C SER A 89 0.18 -3.70 -12.38
N PHE A 90 -0.36 -4.40 -11.38
CA PHE A 90 0.42 -4.94 -10.27
C PHE A 90 0.99 -6.31 -10.65
N SER A 91 2.25 -6.57 -10.25
CA SER A 91 2.82 -7.90 -10.47
C SER A 91 2.13 -8.96 -9.59
N PRO A 92 2.20 -10.24 -9.99
CA PRO A 92 1.62 -11.33 -9.20
C PRO A 92 2.23 -11.43 -7.78
N LEU A 93 3.43 -10.93 -7.57
CA LEU A 93 4.08 -10.88 -6.25
C LEU A 93 3.18 -10.23 -5.19
N ALA A 94 2.49 -9.15 -5.56
CA ALA A 94 1.60 -8.42 -4.66
C ALA A 94 0.35 -9.21 -4.23
N TYR A 95 0.06 -10.32 -4.91
CA TYR A 95 -1.12 -11.16 -4.69
C TYR A 95 -0.80 -12.55 -4.14
N LEU A 96 0.48 -12.90 -3.92
CA LEU A 96 0.85 -14.25 -3.48
C LEU A 96 0.17 -14.68 -2.17
N PRO A 97 0.09 -13.84 -1.12
CA PRO A 97 -0.59 -14.24 0.11
C PRO A 97 -2.05 -14.56 -0.12
N GLN A 98 -2.77 -13.66 -0.77
CA GLN A 98 -4.20 -13.80 -1.05
C GLN A 98 -4.48 -15.02 -1.92
N ALA A 99 -3.71 -15.18 -2.99
CA ALA A 99 -3.83 -16.30 -3.93
C ALA A 99 -3.58 -17.64 -3.25
N ALA A 100 -2.60 -17.72 -2.33
CA ALA A 100 -2.34 -18.93 -1.55
C ALA A 100 -3.53 -19.27 -0.65
N GLY A 101 -4.12 -18.28 0.05
CA GLY A 101 -5.31 -18.50 0.88
C GLY A 101 -6.52 -18.97 0.05
N ILE A 102 -6.77 -18.33 -1.09
CA ILE A 102 -7.83 -18.70 -2.03
C ILE A 102 -7.63 -20.14 -2.54
N ALA A 103 -6.40 -20.48 -2.97
CA ALA A 103 -6.09 -21.82 -3.46
C ALA A 103 -6.28 -22.89 -2.37
N MET A 104 -5.84 -22.61 -1.14
CA MET A 104 -6.05 -23.52 0.01
C MET A 104 -7.53 -23.77 0.28
N ALA A 105 -8.34 -22.71 0.38
CA ALA A 105 -9.77 -22.85 0.63
C ALA A 105 -10.46 -23.64 -0.48
N ARG A 106 -10.13 -23.38 -1.74
CA ARG A 106 -10.67 -24.11 -2.89
C ARG A 106 -10.30 -25.59 -2.86
N GLN A 107 -9.04 -25.92 -2.54
CA GLN A 107 -8.61 -27.33 -2.39
C GLN A 107 -9.32 -28.08 -1.28
N LEU A 108 -9.77 -27.36 -0.23
CA LEU A 108 -10.54 -27.90 0.88
C LEU A 108 -12.07 -27.94 0.58
N GLY A 109 -12.49 -27.63 -0.66
CA GLY A 109 -13.90 -27.63 -1.06
C GLY A 109 -14.68 -26.38 -0.61
N GLY A 110 -14.01 -25.32 -0.18
CA GLY A 110 -14.65 -24.07 0.22
C GLY A 110 -15.24 -23.32 -0.96
N GLY A 111 -16.46 -22.77 -0.79
CA GLY A 111 -17.11 -21.90 -1.75
C GLY A 111 -16.42 -20.54 -1.91
N VAL A 112 -16.99 -19.66 -2.73
CA VAL A 112 -16.36 -18.35 -3.05
C VAL A 112 -16.24 -17.45 -1.81
N PHE A 113 -17.14 -17.56 -0.83
CA PHE A 113 -17.04 -16.81 0.42
C PHE A 113 -15.88 -17.29 1.28
N GLU A 114 -15.73 -18.61 1.47
CA GLU A 114 -14.61 -19.22 2.20
C GLU A 114 -13.27 -18.87 1.53
N GLN A 115 -13.21 -18.88 0.22
CA GLN A 115 -12.04 -18.47 -0.55
C GLN A 115 -11.69 -16.98 -0.31
N LEU A 116 -12.70 -16.08 -0.29
CA LEU A 116 -12.50 -14.67 0.04
C LEU A 116 -11.94 -14.51 1.46
N ILE A 117 -12.53 -15.18 2.43
CA ILE A 117 -12.10 -15.11 3.82
C ILE A 117 -10.67 -15.65 4.00
N ALA A 118 -10.35 -16.79 3.39
CA ALA A 118 -9.00 -17.37 3.46
C ALA A 118 -7.95 -16.46 2.81
N GLY A 119 -8.29 -15.85 1.66
CA GLY A 119 -7.42 -14.87 1.01
C GLY A 119 -7.16 -13.64 1.88
N ARG A 120 -8.20 -13.08 2.50
CA ARG A 120 -8.09 -11.97 3.45
C ARG A 120 -7.27 -12.34 4.69
N MET A 121 -7.54 -13.51 5.28
CA MET A 121 -6.82 -13.98 6.48
C MET A 121 -5.33 -14.15 6.23
N LEU A 122 -4.95 -14.81 5.13
CA LEU A 122 -3.53 -15.01 4.84
C LEU A 122 -2.82 -13.68 4.52
N ASN A 123 -3.53 -12.73 3.90
CA ASN A 123 -3.03 -11.38 3.67
C ASN A 123 -2.76 -10.63 4.99
N VAL A 124 -3.70 -10.69 5.95
CA VAL A 124 -3.50 -10.13 7.31
C VAL A 124 -2.31 -10.76 8.00
N TRP A 125 -2.20 -12.09 7.98
CA TRP A 125 -1.10 -12.78 8.66
C TRP A 125 0.26 -12.42 8.08
N VAL A 126 0.38 -12.37 6.75
CA VAL A 126 1.63 -11.95 6.09
C VAL A 126 1.96 -10.49 6.40
N TYR A 127 0.96 -9.60 6.37
CA TYR A 127 1.12 -8.21 6.76
C TYR A 127 1.66 -8.08 8.19
N LEU A 128 0.98 -8.71 9.16
CA LEU A 128 1.38 -8.66 10.57
C LEU A 128 2.77 -9.28 10.80
N ALA A 129 3.08 -10.39 10.13
CA ALA A 129 4.40 -11.03 10.24
C ALA A 129 5.51 -10.12 9.71
N LEU A 130 5.32 -9.47 8.55
CA LEU A 130 6.30 -8.54 7.99
C LEU A 130 6.45 -7.28 8.85
N MET A 131 5.35 -6.72 9.37
CA MET A 131 5.40 -5.56 10.26
C MET A 131 6.05 -5.89 11.60
N ALA A 132 5.78 -7.09 12.16
CA ALA A 132 6.46 -7.59 13.36
C ALA A 132 7.96 -7.79 13.11
N ALA A 133 8.33 -8.37 11.96
CA ALA A 133 9.72 -8.50 11.54
C ALA A 133 10.40 -7.13 11.38
N ALA A 134 9.70 -6.16 10.79
CA ALA A 134 10.19 -4.78 10.68
C ALA A 134 10.42 -4.15 12.07
N ALA A 135 9.48 -4.31 13.01
CA ALA A 135 9.62 -3.82 14.38
C ALA A 135 10.76 -4.53 15.14
N TRP A 136 10.95 -5.82 14.89
CA TRP A 136 12.08 -6.60 15.46
C TRP A 136 13.41 -6.10 14.93
N VAL A 137 13.52 -5.88 13.62
CA VAL A 137 14.76 -5.45 12.95
C VAL A 137 15.06 -3.98 13.24
N ALA A 138 14.05 -3.12 13.41
CA ALA A 138 14.25 -1.69 13.62
C ALA A 138 15.13 -1.39 14.83
N PRO A 139 16.22 -0.62 14.67
CA PRO A 139 17.11 -0.23 15.77
C PRO A 139 16.47 0.83 16.69
N CYS A 140 15.56 1.64 16.14
CA CYS A 140 14.85 2.73 16.82
C CYS A 140 13.48 2.93 16.18
N GLY A 141 12.59 3.69 16.85
CA GLY A 141 11.24 3.99 16.34
C GLY A 141 10.31 2.78 16.28
N ARG A 142 10.51 1.76 17.13
CA ARG A 142 9.68 0.54 17.17
C ARG A 142 8.24 0.86 17.52
N ARG A 143 8.01 1.78 18.50
CA ARG A 143 6.66 2.19 18.91
C ARG A 143 5.93 2.92 17.79
N LEU A 144 6.64 3.79 17.07
CA LEU A 144 6.11 4.43 15.85
C LEU A 144 5.65 3.37 14.84
N LEU A 145 6.50 2.38 14.56
CA LEU A 145 6.20 1.33 13.58
C LEU A 145 5.01 0.46 14.00
N VAL A 146 4.90 0.12 15.30
CA VAL A 146 3.74 -0.62 15.82
C VAL A 146 2.46 0.20 15.68
N LEU A 147 2.46 1.48 16.04
CA LEU A 147 1.30 2.34 15.85
C LEU A 147 0.92 2.48 14.38
N PHE A 148 1.91 2.65 13.51
CA PHE A 148 1.70 2.71 12.07
C PHE A 148 1.05 1.42 11.55
N ALA A 149 1.55 0.25 11.97
CA ALA A 149 1.00 -1.05 11.58
C ALA A 149 -0.45 -1.26 12.04
N LEU A 150 -0.84 -0.66 13.16
CA LEU A 150 -2.16 -0.80 13.78
C LEU A 150 -3.11 0.33 13.41
N THR A 151 -2.75 1.22 12.46
CA THR A 151 -3.70 2.23 11.99
C THR A 151 -4.94 1.58 11.39
N ALA A 152 -6.10 2.15 11.66
CA ALA A 152 -7.36 1.60 11.15
C ALA A 152 -7.38 1.44 9.62
N PRO A 153 -6.91 2.41 8.80
CA PRO A 153 -6.78 2.23 7.36
C PRO A 153 -5.82 1.11 6.94
N ALA A 154 -4.67 0.96 7.62
CA ALA A 154 -3.71 -0.10 7.29
C ALA A 154 -4.26 -1.49 7.61
N LEU A 155 -4.92 -1.66 8.78
CA LEU A 155 -5.61 -2.90 9.14
C LEU A 155 -6.79 -3.21 8.22
N HIS A 156 -7.55 -2.18 7.81
CA HIS A 156 -8.62 -2.33 6.85
C HIS A 156 -8.13 -2.87 5.50
N LEU A 157 -7.05 -2.28 4.97
CA LEU A 157 -6.42 -2.77 3.74
C LEU A 157 -5.84 -4.18 3.93
N ALA A 158 -5.20 -4.46 5.08
CA ALA A 158 -4.65 -5.78 5.39
C ALA A 158 -5.75 -6.85 5.42
N ALA A 159 -6.93 -6.51 5.94
CA ALA A 159 -8.10 -7.40 6.01
C ALA A 159 -8.86 -7.52 4.68
N SER A 160 -8.30 -7.11 3.57
CA SER A 160 -8.86 -7.22 2.22
C SER A 160 -7.98 -8.09 1.31
N VAL A 161 -8.45 -8.44 0.13
CA VAL A 161 -7.62 -9.11 -0.90
C VAL A 161 -6.81 -8.11 -1.74
N SER A 162 -6.65 -6.88 -1.24
CA SER A 162 -5.86 -5.83 -1.88
C SER A 162 -4.35 -6.16 -1.91
N ALA A 163 -3.65 -5.60 -2.90
CA ALA A 163 -2.20 -5.61 -2.99
C ALA A 163 -1.51 -4.67 -1.97
N ASP A 164 -2.25 -3.71 -1.39
CA ASP A 164 -1.70 -2.64 -0.56
C ASP A 164 -0.99 -3.11 0.72
N PRO A 165 -1.41 -4.17 1.45
CA PRO A 165 -0.71 -4.64 2.64
C PRO A 165 0.74 -5.01 2.39
N LEU A 166 1.02 -5.75 1.33
CA LEU A 166 2.39 -6.09 0.96
C LEU A 166 3.17 -4.86 0.47
N ASN A 167 2.49 -3.94 -0.22
CA ASN A 167 3.04 -2.65 -0.65
C ASN A 167 3.43 -1.74 0.54
N ILE A 168 2.88 -1.95 1.72
CA ILE A 168 3.22 -1.21 2.95
C ILE A 168 4.30 -1.97 3.75
N ALA A 169 4.08 -3.25 3.99
CA ALA A 169 4.88 -4.02 4.95
C ALA A 169 6.29 -4.35 4.44
N LEU A 170 6.45 -4.67 3.15
CA LEU A 170 7.76 -4.97 2.58
C LEU A 170 8.69 -3.75 2.54
N PRO A 171 8.25 -2.54 2.11
CA PRO A 171 9.06 -1.33 2.27
C PRO A 171 9.39 -1.00 3.73
N ALA A 172 8.44 -1.18 4.67
CA ALA A 172 8.69 -0.94 6.08
C ALA A 172 9.81 -1.83 6.62
N LEU A 173 9.82 -3.11 6.24
CA LEU A 173 10.89 -4.05 6.60
C LEU A 173 12.24 -3.64 5.96
N LEU A 174 12.24 -3.23 4.70
CA LEU A 174 13.45 -2.72 4.05
C LEU A 174 14.00 -1.49 4.77
N PHE A 175 13.14 -0.54 5.11
CA PHE A 175 13.55 0.69 5.81
C PHE A 175 14.18 0.37 7.17
N ALA A 176 13.51 -0.49 7.96
CA ALA A 176 14.02 -0.97 9.24
C ALA A 176 15.39 -1.65 9.10
N TRP A 177 15.56 -2.49 8.06
CA TRP A 177 16.82 -3.19 7.82
C TRP A 177 17.94 -2.24 7.37
N CYS A 178 17.68 -1.35 6.42
CA CYS A 178 18.67 -0.34 5.99
C CYS A 178 19.08 0.57 7.14
N LEU A 179 18.13 0.97 7.99
CA LEU A 179 18.40 1.80 9.17
C LEU A 179 19.22 1.03 10.22
N ARG A 180 18.93 -0.25 10.46
CA ARG A 180 19.76 -1.10 11.32
C ARG A 180 21.19 -1.16 10.82
N LEU A 181 21.38 -1.45 9.53
CA LEU A 181 22.74 -1.49 8.94
C LEU A 181 23.42 -0.11 8.99
N ARG A 182 22.67 0.97 8.95
CA ARG A 182 23.21 2.32 9.08
C ARG A 182 23.77 2.59 10.48
N LEU A 183 23.04 2.19 11.51
CA LEU A 183 23.35 2.49 12.91
C LEU A 183 24.22 1.41 13.59
N ASP A 184 24.22 0.17 13.09
CA ASP A 184 25.05 -0.91 13.61
C ASP A 184 26.48 -0.80 13.06
N GLU A 185 27.45 -0.57 13.95
CA GLU A 185 28.85 -0.43 13.60
C GLU A 185 29.60 -1.77 13.52
N THR A 186 29.02 -2.84 14.08
CA THR A 186 29.71 -4.11 14.34
C THR A 186 29.45 -5.20 13.31
N SER A 187 28.27 -5.20 12.70
CA SER A 187 27.87 -6.28 11.78
C SER A 187 28.45 -6.10 10.37
N ARG A 188 28.85 -7.23 9.77
CA ARG A 188 29.12 -7.30 8.32
C ARG A 188 28.01 -8.06 7.64
N LEU A 189 27.62 -7.63 6.45
CA LEU A 189 26.67 -8.38 5.63
C LEU A 189 27.32 -9.68 5.16
N THR A 190 26.70 -10.79 5.50
CA THR A 190 27.05 -12.08 4.90
C THR A 190 26.59 -12.13 3.45
N ARG A 191 27.12 -13.03 2.64
CA ARG A 191 26.63 -13.22 1.25
C ARG A 191 25.11 -13.50 1.21
N ARG A 192 24.58 -14.28 2.14
CA ARG A 192 23.14 -14.55 2.25
C ARG A 192 22.33 -13.28 2.54
N SER A 193 22.81 -12.46 3.46
CA SER A 193 22.17 -11.17 3.78
C SER A 193 22.22 -10.20 2.60
N LEU A 194 23.31 -10.18 1.83
CA LEU A 194 23.39 -9.37 0.60
C LEU A 194 22.37 -9.83 -0.45
N TRP A 195 22.24 -11.15 -0.67
CA TRP A 195 21.22 -11.67 -1.57
C TRP A 195 19.81 -11.34 -1.09
N GLY A 196 19.54 -11.48 0.21
CA GLY A 196 18.25 -11.11 0.80
C GLY A 196 17.92 -9.61 0.61
N LEU A 197 18.88 -8.73 0.85
CA LEU A 197 18.71 -7.29 0.63
C LEU A 197 18.49 -6.98 -0.86
N GLY A 198 19.28 -7.58 -1.75
CA GLY A 198 19.14 -7.40 -3.20
C GLY A 198 17.79 -7.89 -3.72
N LEU A 199 17.34 -9.06 -3.28
CA LEU A 199 16.04 -9.62 -3.64
C LEU A 199 14.90 -8.69 -3.16
N MET A 200 14.98 -8.17 -1.94
CA MET A 200 13.99 -7.24 -1.41
C MET A 200 13.93 -5.94 -2.22
N LEU A 201 15.08 -5.36 -2.57
CA LEU A 201 15.16 -4.14 -3.40
C LEU A 201 14.53 -4.35 -4.78
N VAL A 202 14.82 -5.47 -5.43
CA VAL A 202 14.24 -5.83 -6.73
C VAL A 202 12.74 -6.11 -6.61
N SER A 203 12.31 -6.82 -5.55
CA SER A 203 10.89 -7.12 -5.31
C SER A 203 10.05 -5.87 -5.14
N LEU A 204 10.56 -4.84 -4.46
CA LEU A 204 9.85 -3.56 -4.31
C LEU A 204 9.51 -2.92 -5.66
N SER A 205 10.42 -2.99 -6.62
CA SER A 205 10.24 -2.44 -7.95
C SER A 205 9.11 -3.13 -8.72
N LEU A 206 8.81 -4.39 -8.38
CA LEU A 206 7.70 -5.17 -8.96
C LEU A 206 6.36 -4.91 -8.25
N LEU A 207 6.33 -4.37 -7.04
CA LEU A 207 5.08 -4.08 -6.33
C LEU A 207 4.32 -2.92 -6.97
N LYS A 208 4.99 -1.78 -7.14
CA LYS A 208 4.44 -0.60 -7.83
C LYS A 208 5.58 0.13 -8.56
N PRO A 209 5.36 0.67 -9.77
CA PRO A 209 6.43 1.35 -10.52
C PRO A 209 7.16 2.44 -9.72
N ILE A 210 6.43 3.24 -8.94
CA ILE A 210 7.00 4.31 -8.11
C ILE A 210 7.92 3.78 -6.99
N TYR A 211 7.82 2.50 -6.61
CA TYR A 211 8.58 1.94 -5.49
C TYR A 211 10.05 1.70 -5.81
N VAL A 212 10.44 1.80 -7.08
CA VAL A 212 11.87 1.85 -7.43
C VAL A 212 12.61 2.98 -6.69
N LEU A 213 11.91 4.10 -6.38
CA LEU A 213 12.47 5.19 -5.58
C LEU A 213 12.82 4.76 -4.15
N LEU A 214 12.04 3.86 -3.57
CA LEU A 214 12.24 3.35 -2.22
C LEU A 214 13.49 2.46 -2.12
N SER A 215 13.95 1.91 -3.24
CA SER A 215 15.25 1.22 -3.33
C SER A 215 16.42 2.15 -3.00
N GLY A 216 16.22 3.46 -3.08
CA GLY A 216 17.17 4.47 -2.63
C GLY A 216 17.54 4.34 -1.14
N MET A 217 16.70 3.70 -0.30
CA MET A 217 17.03 3.41 1.10
C MET A 217 18.33 2.59 1.25
N ALA A 218 18.70 1.79 0.28
CA ALA A 218 19.99 1.07 0.26
C ALA A 218 21.20 2.00 0.22
N LEU A 219 21.05 3.26 -0.19
CA LEU A 219 22.11 4.27 -0.13
C LEU A 219 22.50 4.62 1.32
N LEU A 220 21.63 4.37 2.30
CA LEU A 220 21.94 4.53 3.71
C LEU A 220 22.91 3.45 4.23
N VAL A 221 23.02 2.30 3.57
CA VAL A 221 23.89 1.19 4.00
C VAL A 221 25.36 1.58 3.80
N PRO A 222 26.16 1.68 4.89
CA PRO A 222 27.55 2.12 4.79
C PRO A 222 28.47 1.11 4.09
N VAL A 223 29.61 1.62 3.57
CA VAL A 223 30.64 0.81 2.90
C VAL A 223 31.18 -0.31 3.81
N ARG A 224 31.25 -0.08 5.12
CA ARG A 224 31.79 -1.05 6.09
C ARG A 224 31.09 -2.42 6.08
N HIS A 225 29.85 -2.49 5.59
CA HIS A 225 29.11 -3.76 5.47
C HIS A 225 29.45 -4.56 4.21
N PHE A 226 30.19 -3.94 3.28
CA PHE A 226 30.69 -4.56 2.05
C PHE A 226 32.21 -4.78 2.17
N GLY A 227 32.77 -5.64 1.35
CA GLY A 227 34.21 -5.84 1.33
C GLY A 227 35.00 -4.60 0.85
N SER A 228 34.38 -3.78 -0.01
CA SER A 228 34.97 -2.56 -0.56
C SER A 228 33.94 -1.57 -1.03
N ALA A 229 34.35 -0.32 -1.26
CA ALA A 229 33.51 0.70 -1.88
C ALA A 229 33.12 0.33 -3.32
N ARG A 230 33.95 -0.44 -4.02
CA ARG A 230 33.65 -0.96 -5.36
C ARG A 230 32.53 -1.99 -5.29
N GLU A 231 32.58 -2.95 -4.37
CA GLU A 231 31.53 -3.96 -4.19
C GLU A 231 30.18 -3.31 -3.83
N ARG A 232 30.19 -2.33 -2.91
CA ARG A 232 28.98 -1.56 -2.62
C ARG A 232 28.40 -0.89 -3.85
N ARG A 233 29.22 -0.21 -4.66
CA ARG A 233 28.77 0.45 -5.90
C ARG A 233 28.19 -0.56 -6.89
N ILE A 234 28.87 -1.68 -7.11
CA ILE A 234 28.38 -2.75 -8.00
C ILE A 234 27.06 -3.30 -7.51
N PHE A 235 26.93 -3.60 -6.21
CA PHE A 235 25.69 -4.09 -5.60
C PHE A 235 24.54 -3.11 -5.80
N LEU A 236 24.73 -1.81 -5.51
CA LEU A 236 23.70 -0.80 -5.64
C LEU A 236 23.29 -0.60 -7.11
N LEU A 237 24.26 -0.50 -8.02
CA LEU A 237 24.00 -0.35 -9.45
C LEU A 237 23.26 -1.57 -10.01
N ALA A 238 23.68 -2.78 -9.63
CA ALA A 238 23.05 -4.01 -10.09
C ALA A 238 21.60 -4.13 -9.56
N THR A 239 21.37 -3.89 -8.27
CA THR A 239 20.02 -4.06 -7.66
C THR A 239 19.06 -2.97 -8.06
N ILE A 240 19.47 -1.69 -8.03
CA ILE A 240 18.63 -0.55 -8.45
C ILE A 240 18.41 -0.60 -9.97
N GLY A 241 19.47 -0.90 -10.74
CA GLY A 241 19.38 -1.04 -12.19
C GLY A 241 18.47 -2.19 -12.62
N ALA A 242 18.58 -3.37 -11.98
CA ALA A 242 17.68 -4.48 -12.23
C ALA A 242 16.24 -4.14 -11.86
N GLY A 243 16.02 -3.49 -10.69
CA GLY A 243 14.71 -3.01 -10.27
C GLY A 243 14.11 -2.05 -11.27
N LEU A 244 14.87 -1.06 -11.74
CA LEU A 244 14.43 -0.11 -12.76
C LEU A 244 14.10 -0.81 -14.09
N ALA A 245 14.97 -1.70 -14.56
CA ALA A 245 14.74 -2.44 -15.79
C ALA A 245 13.46 -3.28 -15.72
N LEU A 246 13.23 -3.98 -14.59
CA LEU A 246 12.00 -4.76 -14.37
C LEU A 246 10.76 -3.87 -14.28
N THR A 247 10.85 -2.71 -13.62
CA THR A 247 9.76 -1.73 -13.57
C THR A 247 9.40 -1.23 -14.96
N LEU A 248 10.38 -0.87 -15.77
CA LEU A 248 10.16 -0.40 -17.13
C LEU A 248 9.57 -1.50 -18.02
N ALA A 249 10.10 -2.72 -17.96
CA ALA A 249 9.59 -3.86 -18.69
C ALA A 249 8.14 -4.20 -18.28
N TRP A 250 7.86 -4.22 -16.97
CA TRP A 250 6.52 -4.47 -16.46
C TRP A 250 5.54 -3.38 -16.89
N ASN A 251 5.92 -2.11 -16.74
CA ASN A 251 5.05 -0.99 -17.13
C ASN A 251 4.85 -0.87 -18.64
N ALA A 252 5.80 -1.34 -19.45
CA ALA A 252 5.62 -1.45 -20.89
C ALA A 252 4.59 -2.53 -21.26
N ALA A 253 4.60 -3.67 -20.55
CA ALA A 253 3.64 -4.74 -20.74
C ALA A 253 2.25 -4.42 -20.14
N TYR A 254 2.21 -3.79 -18.95
CA TYR A 254 1.01 -3.51 -18.18
C TYR A 254 1.02 -2.05 -17.72
N PRO A 255 0.75 -1.08 -18.60
CA PRO A 255 0.82 0.34 -18.26
C PRO A 255 -0.17 0.71 -17.17
N PHE A 256 0.32 1.45 -16.17
CA PHE A 256 -0.52 2.04 -15.14
C PHE A 256 -1.26 3.25 -15.70
N MET A 257 -2.50 3.06 -16.10
CA MET A 257 -3.33 4.09 -16.76
C MET A 257 -4.75 4.13 -16.15
N PRO A 258 -4.89 4.41 -14.84
CA PRO A 258 -6.19 4.33 -14.16
C PRO A 258 -7.23 5.26 -14.80
N GLY A 259 -6.87 6.45 -15.24
CA GLY A 259 -7.78 7.38 -15.89
C GLY A 259 -8.41 6.84 -17.18
N ARG A 260 -7.66 6.03 -17.93
CA ARG A 260 -8.19 5.35 -19.11
C ARG A 260 -9.27 4.34 -18.74
N TYR A 261 -9.06 3.56 -17.68
CA TYR A 261 -9.99 2.53 -17.23
C TYR A 261 -11.26 3.12 -16.59
N TRP A 262 -11.12 4.26 -15.92
CA TRP A 262 -12.22 4.98 -15.30
C TRP A 262 -12.86 6.04 -16.20
N GLY A 263 -12.40 6.17 -17.44
CA GLY A 263 -12.97 7.10 -18.41
C GLY A 263 -12.82 8.58 -18.05
N THR A 264 -11.75 8.94 -17.32
CA THR A 264 -11.55 10.35 -16.88
C THR A 264 -11.12 11.29 -18.01
N GLY A 265 -10.74 10.78 -19.18
CA GLY A 265 -10.19 11.57 -20.27
C GLY A 265 -8.75 12.03 -20.07
N ALA A 266 -8.00 11.39 -19.16
CA ALA A 266 -6.57 11.68 -18.95
C ALA A 266 -5.75 11.41 -20.22
N ASP A 267 -4.91 12.37 -20.60
CA ASP A 267 -3.99 12.28 -21.73
C ASP A 267 -2.55 12.60 -21.29
N PRO A 268 -1.71 11.57 -21.05
CA PRO A 268 -0.34 11.76 -20.62
C PRO A 268 0.51 12.57 -21.61
N LYS A 269 0.23 12.43 -22.92
CA LYS A 269 0.99 13.13 -23.96
C LYS A 269 0.67 14.62 -23.92
N ALA A 270 -0.62 14.96 -23.82
CA ALA A 270 -1.05 16.36 -23.69
C ALA A 270 -0.48 17.01 -22.44
N VAL A 271 -0.48 16.30 -21.29
CA VAL A 271 0.10 16.81 -20.04
C VAL A 271 1.61 17.01 -20.17
N LEU A 272 2.36 16.06 -20.74
CA LEU A 272 3.80 16.21 -20.95
C LEU A 272 4.12 17.37 -21.89
N LEU A 273 3.38 17.52 -22.97
CA LEU A 273 3.52 18.62 -23.90
C LEU A 273 3.26 19.96 -23.20
N HIS A 274 2.20 20.04 -22.38
CA HIS A 274 1.89 21.24 -21.58
C HIS A 274 3.03 21.58 -20.61
N ILE A 275 3.60 20.58 -19.92
CA ILE A 275 4.75 20.79 -19.01
C ILE A 275 5.96 21.38 -19.75
N ILE A 276 6.23 20.90 -20.97
CA ILE A 276 7.35 21.38 -21.79
C ILE A 276 7.08 22.78 -22.33
N GLN A 277 5.86 23.06 -22.80
CA GLN A 277 5.50 24.34 -23.44
C GLN A 277 5.25 25.46 -22.42
N ALA A 278 4.75 25.13 -21.23
CA ALA A 278 4.41 26.09 -20.19
C ALA A 278 4.97 25.70 -18.81
N PRO A 279 6.29 25.57 -18.62
CA PRO A 279 6.88 25.00 -17.40
C PRO A 279 6.54 25.78 -16.13
N ARG A 280 6.47 27.10 -16.21
CA ARG A 280 6.09 27.96 -15.05
C ARG A 280 4.64 27.75 -14.63
N ALA A 281 3.72 27.72 -15.58
CA ALA A 281 2.29 27.47 -15.31
C ALA A 281 2.09 26.04 -14.78
N SER A 282 2.77 25.06 -15.35
CA SER A 282 2.76 23.67 -14.91
C SER A 282 3.26 23.51 -13.47
N LEU A 283 4.35 24.20 -13.13
CA LEU A 283 4.89 24.19 -11.78
C LEU A 283 3.92 24.86 -10.77
N ALA A 284 3.34 25.99 -11.13
CA ALA A 284 2.34 26.67 -10.32
C ALA A 284 1.11 25.79 -10.07
N TYR A 285 0.57 25.15 -11.10
CA TYR A 285 -0.55 24.21 -11.01
C TYR A 285 -0.21 23.01 -10.10
N PHE A 286 0.99 22.45 -10.25
CA PHE A 286 1.46 21.32 -9.43
C PHE A 286 1.52 21.71 -7.94
N PHE A 287 2.13 22.83 -7.61
CA PHE A 287 2.22 23.30 -6.22
C PHE A 287 0.87 23.71 -5.66
N GLN A 288 0.00 24.33 -6.44
CA GLN A 288 -1.38 24.64 -6.03
C GLN A 288 -2.14 23.35 -5.70
N SER A 289 -2.01 22.32 -6.53
CA SER A 289 -2.62 21.00 -6.29
C SER A 289 -2.09 20.36 -5.02
N LEU A 290 -0.76 20.39 -4.78
CA LEU A 290 -0.15 19.92 -3.55
C LEU A 290 -0.69 20.66 -2.32
N GLN A 291 -0.67 21.99 -2.35
CA GLN A 291 -1.09 22.81 -1.22
C GLN A 291 -2.55 22.58 -0.86
N HIS A 292 -3.41 22.41 -1.86
CA HIS A 292 -4.85 22.20 -1.64
C HIS A 292 -5.15 20.80 -1.13
N GLN A 293 -4.54 19.77 -1.71
CA GLN A 293 -4.95 18.40 -1.47
C GLN A 293 -4.11 17.67 -0.42
N LEU A 294 -2.82 17.96 -0.30
CA LEU A 294 -1.93 17.20 0.56
C LEU A 294 -2.39 17.15 2.04
N PRO A 295 -2.85 18.26 2.66
CA PRO A 295 -3.35 18.21 4.04
C PRO A 295 -4.56 17.27 4.18
N ILE A 296 -5.48 17.28 3.20
CA ILE A 296 -6.66 16.42 3.19
C ILE A 296 -6.24 14.95 3.03
N MET A 297 -5.35 14.68 2.08
CA MET A 297 -4.87 13.32 1.81
C MET A 297 -4.09 12.75 3.00
N TRP A 298 -3.37 13.60 3.73
CA TRP A 298 -2.68 13.19 4.94
C TRP A 298 -3.66 12.74 6.03
N ILE A 299 -4.73 13.49 6.26
CA ILE A 299 -5.78 13.10 7.22
C ILE A 299 -6.49 11.82 6.76
N ASP A 300 -6.83 11.75 5.48
CA ASP A 300 -7.51 10.58 4.91
C ASP A 300 -6.68 9.30 5.03
N GLY A 301 -5.36 9.40 4.95
CA GLY A 301 -4.44 8.27 5.15
C GLY A 301 -4.50 7.67 6.56
N TRP A 302 -5.07 8.38 7.54
CA TRP A 302 -5.20 7.95 8.94
C TRP A 302 -6.63 7.59 9.34
N GLY A 303 -7.63 8.08 8.62
CA GLY A 303 -9.03 7.95 9.02
C GLY A 303 -9.97 7.36 7.97
N ARG A 304 -9.52 7.21 6.73
CA ARG A 304 -10.40 6.67 5.69
C ARG A 304 -10.32 5.16 5.60
N MET A 305 -11.48 4.52 5.71
CA MET A 305 -11.70 3.10 5.53
C MET A 305 -12.82 2.88 4.50
N GLY A 306 -12.91 1.67 3.94
CA GLY A 306 -13.95 1.33 2.97
C GLY A 306 -13.62 1.77 1.54
N GLY A 307 -14.46 1.30 0.62
CA GLY A 307 -14.34 1.55 -0.81
C GLY A 307 -15.16 2.72 -1.30
N TYR A 308 -15.02 3.03 -2.57
CA TYR A 308 -15.87 3.96 -3.29
C TYR A 308 -16.93 3.17 -4.07
N PRO A 309 -18.17 3.66 -4.24
CA PRO A 309 -18.69 4.97 -3.85
C PRO A 309 -19.16 5.06 -2.39
N PRO A 310 -19.45 6.26 -1.86
CA PRO A 310 -20.26 6.38 -0.66
C PRO A 310 -21.59 5.62 -0.86
N PRO A 311 -22.14 4.98 0.19
CA PRO A 311 -21.89 5.15 1.62
C PRO A 311 -20.82 4.21 2.21
N PHE A 312 -20.16 3.38 1.43
CA PHE A 312 -19.14 2.45 1.91
C PHE A 312 -17.78 3.10 2.24
N MET A 313 -17.62 4.37 1.93
CA MET A 313 -16.45 5.14 2.29
C MET A 313 -16.64 5.72 3.69
N LEU A 314 -15.93 5.15 4.65
CA LEU A 314 -15.98 5.58 6.04
C LEU A 314 -14.82 6.53 6.32
N ASN A 315 -15.15 7.65 6.93
CA ASN A 315 -14.16 8.59 7.42
C ASN A 315 -14.26 8.64 8.94
N ALA A 316 -13.19 8.33 9.65
CA ALA A 316 -13.10 8.67 11.06
C ALA A 316 -13.26 10.19 11.23
N PRO A 317 -13.80 10.66 12.36
CA PRO A 317 -13.85 12.09 12.64
C PRO A 317 -12.49 12.74 12.41
N LYS A 318 -12.46 13.88 11.72
CA LYS A 318 -11.21 14.58 11.40
C LYS A 318 -10.37 14.85 12.64
N ALA A 319 -11.02 15.19 13.78
CA ALA A 319 -10.33 15.41 15.04
C ALA A 319 -9.58 14.16 15.53
N LEU A 320 -10.17 12.97 15.39
CA LEU A 320 -9.54 11.70 15.75
C LEU A 320 -8.35 11.39 14.85
N SER A 321 -8.49 11.62 13.55
CA SER A 321 -7.40 11.43 12.57
C SER A 321 -6.22 12.40 12.84
N TRP A 322 -6.51 13.67 13.16
CA TRP A 322 -5.49 14.64 13.56
C TRP A 322 -4.81 14.27 14.87
N ALA A 323 -5.58 13.83 15.87
CA ALA A 323 -5.02 13.42 17.16
C ALA A 323 -4.10 12.20 17.00
N ALA A 324 -4.50 11.21 16.19
CA ALA A 324 -3.68 10.04 15.88
C ALA A 324 -2.37 10.43 15.18
N LEU A 325 -2.44 11.28 14.15
CA LEU A 325 -1.26 11.78 13.44
C LEU A 325 -0.33 12.58 14.38
N ALA A 326 -0.88 13.51 15.17
CA ALA A 326 -0.10 14.32 16.11
C ALA A 326 0.60 13.44 17.15
N THR A 327 -0.09 12.43 17.70
CA THR A 327 0.47 11.47 18.65
C THR A 327 1.62 10.68 18.04
N MET A 328 1.50 10.22 16.79
CA MET A 328 2.58 9.49 16.10
C MET A 328 3.79 10.38 15.82
N LEU A 329 3.58 11.63 15.42
CA LEU A 329 4.67 12.60 15.21
C LEU A 329 5.36 12.94 16.55
N ALA A 330 4.61 13.09 17.64
CA ALA A 330 5.16 13.29 18.97
C ALA A 330 6.00 12.07 19.42
N ILE A 331 5.51 10.85 19.21
CA ILE A 331 6.28 9.64 19.51
C ILE A 331 7.54 9.58 18.65
N ALA A 332 7.47 9.90 17.35
CA ALA A 332 8.63 9.93 16.49
C ALA A 332 9.68 10.95 16.94
N ALA A 333 9.23 12.10 17.46
CA ALA A 333 10.13 13.15 17.98
C ALA A 333 10.74 12.81 19.34
N PHE A 334 10.05 12.03 20.19
CA PHE A 334 10.43 11.73 21.58
C PHE A 334 11.10 10.36 21.73
N ASP A 335 10.74 9.37 20.89
CA ASP A 335 11.32 8.01 20.89
C ASP A 335 12.56 7.95 19.96
N GLY A 336 13.44 8.95 20.09
CA GLY A 336 14.60 9.10 19.22
C GLY A 336 15.66 8.00 19.43
N ALA A 337 16.53 7.88 18.43
CA ALA A 337 17.72 7.03 18.53
C ALA A 337 18.70 7.59 19.59
N ASP A 338 19.46 6.72 20.26
CA ASP A 338 20.49 7.11 21.23
C ASP A 338 21.54 8.06 20.63
N ARG A 339 21.77 7.94 19.34
CA ARG A 339 22.64 8.83 18.56
C ARG A 339 21.87 9.48 17.43
N ARG A 340 21.99 10.80 17.31
CA ARG A 340 21.42 11.57 16.19
C ARG A 340 22.15 11.23 14.89
N ASP A 341 21.39 10.89 13.84
CA ASP A 341 21.92 10.79 12.47
C ASP A 341 21.17 11.75 11.55
N LEU A 342 21.60 13.00 11.54
CA LEU A 342 20.98 14.05 10.72
C LEU A 342 21.09 13.77 9.22
N ARG A 343 22.09 12.99 8.79
CA ARG A 343 22.23 12.61 7.37
C ARG A 343 21.16 11.61 6.97
N ALA A 344 20.92 10.60 7.81
CA ALA A 344 19.84 9.64 7.59
C ALA A 344 18.47 10.34 7.68
N SER A 345 18.30 11.24 8.65
CA SER A 345 17.08 12.06 8.79
C SER A 345 16.80 12.88 7.53
N ALA A 346 17.76 13.69 7.08
CA ALA A 346 17.62 14.51 5.88
C ALA A 346 17.34 13.65 4.62
N PHE A 347 18.02 12.51 4.48
CA PHE A 347 17.80 11.60 3.37
C PHE A 347 16.37 11.05 3.35
N MET A 348 15.86 10.56 4.49
CA MET A 348 14.50 10.00 4.58
C MET A 348 13.43 11.08 4.38
N ALA A 349 13.64 12.30 4.92
CA ALA A 349 12.76 13.42 4.68
C ALA A 349 12.71 13.80 3.19
N THR A 350 13.88 13.87 2.53
CA THR A 350 13.96 14.13 1.09
C THR A 350 13.26 13.03 0.29
N LEU A 351 13.48 11.77 0.64
CA LEU A 351 12.82 10.64 -0.03
C LEU A 351 11.31 10.70 0.14
N ALA A 352 10.80 11.07 1.32
CA ALA A 352 9.37 11.25 1.57
C ALA A 352 8.76 12.35 0.69
N VAL A 353 9.46 13.48 0.56
CA VAL A 353 9.04 14.60 -0.31
C VAL A 353 9.04 14.16 -1.79
N VAL A 354 10.13 13.58 -2.26
CA VAL A 354 10.24 13.10 -3.66
C VAL A 354 9.16 12.07 -3.96
N PHE A 355 8.97 11.10 -3.08
CA PHE A 355 7.94 10.07 -3.22
C PHE A 355 6.53 10.69 -3.31
N THR A 356 6.22 11.67 -2.45
CA THR A 356 4.97 12.43 -2.48
C THR A 356 4.78 13.17 -3.81
N CYS A 357 5.80 13.89 -4.27
CA CYS A 357 5.76 14.63 -5.54
C CYS A 357 5.55 13.70 -6.74
N VAL A 358 6.21 12.54 -6.75
CA VAL A 358 6.06 11.57 -7.84
C VAL A 358 4.68 10.91 -7.84
N ILE A 359 4.03 10.70 -6.68
CA ILE A 359 2.62 10.28 -6.63
C ILE A 359 1.74 11.31 -7.34
N PHE A 360 1.84 12.58 -6.99
CA PHE A 360 1.05 13.64 -7.64
C PHE A 360 1.32 13.72 -9.14
N LEU A 361 2.58 13.65 -9.54
CA LEU A 361 2.96 13.64 -10.97
C LEU A 361 2.37 12.44 -11.71
N ALA A 362 2.43 11.25 -11.12
CA ALA A 362 1.85 10.05 -11.71
C ALA A 362 0.33 10.19 -11.93
N PHE A 363 -0.41 10.73 -10.96
CA PHE A 363 -1.84 10.97 -11.09
C PHE A 363 -2.17 12.14 -12.03
N TRP A 364 -1.33 13.15 -12.11
CA TRP A 364 -1.47 14.19 -13.12
C TRP A 364 -1.37 13.62 -14.53
N LEU A 365 -0.37 12.76 -14.77
CA LEU A 365 -0.16 12.13 -16.08
C LEU A 365 -1.23 11.09 -16.43
N THR A 366 -1.71 10.29 -15.45
CA THR A 366 -2.44 9.06 -15.76
C THR A 366 -3.91 9.08 -15.38
N PHE A 367 -4.36 10.07 -14.60
CA PHE A 367 -5.73 10.12 -14.10
C PHE A 367 -6.43 11.46 -14.35
N SER A 368 -5.70 12.58 -14.28
CA SER A 368 -6.30 13.90 -14.35
C SER A 368 -6.63 14.30 -15.80
N PRO A 369 -7.89 14.67 -16.11
CA PRO A 369 -8.21 15.23 -17.42
C PRO A 369 -7.51 16.57 -17.64
N PRO A 370 -7.16 16.93 -18.88
CA PRO A 370 -6.66 18.25 -19.22
C PRO A 370 -7.62 19.35 -18.76
N GLY A 371 -7.10 20.43 -18.17
CA GLY A 371 -7.91 21.54 -17.68
C GLY A 371 -8.56 21.35 -16.31
N SER A 372 -8.28 20.25 -15.61
CA SER A 372 -8.73 20.07 -14.22
C SER A 372 -8.21 21.20 -13.32
N ALA A 373 -9.04 21.65 -12.36
CA ALA A 373 -8.63 22.68 -11.40
C ALA A 373 -7.50 22.22 -10.47
N VAL A 374 -7.44 20.93 -10.18
CA VAL A 374 -6.42 20.26 -9.35
C VAL A 374 -6.14 18.86 -9.88
N ILE A 375 -5.00 18.29 -9.52
CA ILE A 375 -4.64 16.90 -9.86
C ILE A 375 -5.65 15.94 -9.19
N GLN A 376 -6.31 15.10 -9.97
CA GLN A 376 -7.37 14.22 -9.52
C GLN A 376 -6.87 12.80 -9.22
N GLY A 377 -7.68 11.99 -8.53
CA GLY A 377 -7.44 10.56 -8.28
C GLY A 377 -6.49 10.23 -7.13
N VAL A 378 -5.85 11.24 -6.55
CA VAL A 378 -4.95 11.05 -5.41
C VAL A 378 -5.75 10.66 -4.16
N GLN A 379 -5.26 9.65 -3.41
CA GLN A 379 -5.93 9.14 -2.21
C GLN A 379 -4.94 9.05 -1.04
N GLY A 380 -5.44 9.24 0.19
CA GLY A 380 -4.62 9.26 1.40
C GLY A 380 -3.78 7.99 1.63
N ARG A 381 -4.31 6.82 1.25
CA ARG A 381 -3.61 5.52 1.38
C ARG A 381 -2.25 5.47 0.65
N TYR A 382 -2.07 6.27 -0.39
CA TYR A 382 -0.80 6.28 -1.14
C TYR A 382 0.36 6.94 -0.39
N PHE A 383 0.06 7.74 0.64
CA PHE A 383 1.06 8.48 1.41
C PHE A 383 1.53 7.75 2.68
N GLN A 384 1.00 6.57 2.99
CA GLN A 384 1.34 5.83 4.20
C GLN A 384 2.86 5.62 4.35
N LEU A 385 3.56 5.31 3.25
CA LEU A 385 5.02 5.18 3.28
C LEU A 385 5.76 6.52 3.41
N ALA A 386 5.22 7.61 2.85
CA ALA A 386 5.78 8.94 3.07
C ALA A 386 5.68 9.36 4.53
N PHE A 387 4.58 9.03 5.21
CA PHE A 387 4.43 9.24 6.65
C PHE A 387 5.46 8.45 7.45
N LEU A 388 5.63 7.17 7.12
CA LEU A 388 6.58 6.32 7.81
C LEU A 388 8.02 6.84 7.66
N LEU A 389 8.39 7.26 6.45
CA LEU A 389 9.69 7.91 6.18
C LEU A 389 9.85 9.21 6.96
N THR A 390 8.82 10.06 7.01
CA THR A 390 8.82 11.31 7.80
C THR A 390 8.96 11.01 9.29
N GLY A 391 8.23 10.03 9.80
CA GLY A 391 8.33 9.59 11.18
C GLY A 391 9.73 9.10 11.54
N TRP A 392 10.35 8.26 10.69
CA TRP A 392 11.73 7.82 10.92
C TRP A 392 12.77 8.93 10.73
N ALA A 393 12.52 9.90 9.86
CA ALA A 393 13.35 11.10 9.78
C ALA A 393 13.38 11.85 11.12
N LEU A 394 12.22 12.01 11.75
CA LEU A 394 12.12 12.60 13.10
C LEU A 394 12.81 11.75 14.17
N VAL A 395 12.63 10.42 14.16
CA VAL A 395 13.31 9.50 15.07
C VAL A 395 14.83 9.65 14.96
N CYS A 396 15.39 9.72 13.73
CA CYS A 396 16.82 9.89 13.50
C CYS A 396 17.35 11.29 13.86
N ALA A 397 16.51 12.32 13.74
CA ALA A 397 16.85 13.65 14.21
C ALA A 397 16.89 13.74 15.75
N ALA A 398 16.10 12.89 16.43
CA ALA A 398 15.95 12.82 17.89
C ALA A 398 15.88 14.21 18.56
N PRO A 399 14.95 15.10 18.15
CA PRO A 399 14.98 16.49 18.58
C PRO A 399 14.79 16.63 20.09
N PHE A 400 14.05 15.72 20.72
CA PHE A 400 13.69 15.77 22.14
C PHE A 400 13.99 14.47 22.93
N GLY A 401 14.68 13.49 22.30
CA GLY A 401 14.80 12.13 22.82
C GLY A 401 15.24 11.98 24.28
N ALA A 402 16.25 12.74 24.72
CA ALA A 402 16.74 12.67 26.10
C ALA A 402 15.78 13.29 27.14
N TYR A 403 15.05 14.34 26.77
CA TYR A 403 14.21 15.10 27.68
C TYR A 403 12.79 14.53 27.84
N CYS A 404 12.28 13.88 26.83
CA CYS A 404 10.87 13.50 26.73
C CYS A 404 10.62 11.99 26.76
N GLN A 405 11.62 11.14 26.99
CA GLN A 405 11.44 9.68 27.02
C GLN A 405 10.34 9.20 27.97
N ARG A 406 10.15 9.88 29.11
CA ARG A 406 9.07 9.56 30.07
C ARG A 406 7.67 9.72 29.47
N LEU A 407 7.50 10.55 28.44
CA LEU A 407 6.23 10.80 27.77
C LEU A 407 5.93 9.77 26.67
N VAL A 408 6.93 9.03 26.21
CA VAL A 408 6.77 8.11 25.05
C VAL A 408 5.78 7.00 25.37
N THR A 409 5.85 6.39 26.55
CA THR A 409 4.94 5.31 26.94
C THR A 409 3.48 5.79 27.10
N PRO A 410 3.18 6.88 27.82
CA PRO A 410 1.84 7.44 27.84
C PRO A 410 1.31 7.80 26.43
N LEU A 411 2.10 8.45 25.60
CA LEU A 411 1.73 8.79 24.23
C LEU A 411 1.47 7.54 23.39
N PHE A 412 2.25 6.48 23.57
CA PHE A 412 2.04 5.22 22.89
C PHE A 412 0.69 4.59 23.26
N ILE A 413 0.33 4.61 24.55
CA ILE A 413 -0.98 4.14 25.04
C ILE A 413 -2.09 5.00 24.43
N VAL A 414 -1.97 6.32 24.44
CA VAL A 414 -2.92 7.24 23.81
C VAL A 414 -3.05 6.92 22.31
N GLY A 415 -1.93 6.73 21.61
CA GLY A 415 -1.93 6.37 20.21
C GLY A 415 -2.68 5.07 19.94
N LEU A 416 -2.45 4.01 20.73
CA LEU A 416 -3.17 2.74 20.62
C LEU A 416 -4.68 2.93 20.85
N THR A 417 -5.05 3.73 21.87
CA THR A 417 -6.46 4.03 22.19
C THR A 417 -7.14 4.75 21.02
N LEU A 418 -6.48 5.75 20.42
CA LEU A 418 -7.00 6.48 19.26
C LEU A 418 -7.17 5.56 18.04
N GLN A 419 -6.20 4.66 17.77
CA GLN A 419 -6.33 3.69 16.68
C GLN A 419 -7.48 2.70 16.93
N MET A 420 -7.62 2.22 18.17
CA MET A 420 -8.74 1.36 18.55
C MET A 420 -10.08 2.08 18.38
N ALA A 421 -10.19 3.34 18.82
CA ALA A 421 -11.39 4.15 18.63
C ALA A 421 -11.74 4.32 17.14
N SER A 422 -10.76 4.60 16.29
CA SER A 422 -10.96 4.66 14.84
C SER A 422 -11.45 3.34 14.25
N LEU A 423 -10.87 2.23 14.69
CA LEU A 423 -11.25 0.89 14.24
C LEU A 423 -12.69 0.52 14.68
N LEU A 424 -13.04 0.80 15.94
CA LEU A 424 -14.37 0.54 16.47
C LEU A 424 -15.44 1.36 15.74
N GLN A 425 -15.16 2.61 15.38
CA GLN A 425 -16.08 3.40 14.57
C GLN A 425 -16.29 2.80 13.18
N GLY A 426 -15.23 2.27 12.56
CA GLY A 426 -15.34 1.54 11.30
C GLY A 426 -16.20 0.28 11.43
N ILE A 427 -16.02 -0.48 12.51
CA ILE A 427 -16.81 -1.67 12.80
C ILE A 427 -18.29 -1.31 13.03
N GLU A 428 -18.57 -0.28 13.82
CA GLU A 428 -19.95 0.17 14.10
C GLU A 428 -20.66 0.64 12.82
N ALA A 429 -19.96 1.29 11.91
CA ALA A 429 -20.52 1.70 10.64
C ALA A 429 -20.94 0.52 9.74
N PHE A 430 -20.38 -0.67 9.96
CA PHE A 430 -20.75 -1.91 9.27
C PHE A 430 -21.61 -2.85 10.10
N ARG A 431 -22.17 -2.40 11.24
CA ARG A 431 -22.96 -3.28 12.14
C ARG A 431 -24.14 -3.96 11.42
N PHE A 432 -24.79 -3.28 10.45
CA PHE A 432 -25.89 -3.85 9.67
C PHE A 432 -25.48 -5.12 8.91
N TYR A 433 -24.20 -5.24 8.53
CA TYR A 433 -23.67 -6.43 7.89
C TYR A 433 -23.67 -7.66 8.81
N TRP A 434 -23.66 -7.44 10.14
CA TRP A 434 -23.58 -8.50 11.14
C TRP A 434 -24.94 -8.85 11.74
N THR A 435 -25.86 -7.90 11.79
CA THR A 435 -27.15 -8.03 12.48
C THR A 435 -28.27 -8.58 11.58
N ASN A 436 -28.05 -8.57 10.26
CA ASN A 436 -28.96 -9.12 9.27
C ASN A 436 -28.34 -10.34 8.59
#